data_a55251d09cf5532b70f76b316393bced
#
_entry.id   a55251d09cf5532b70f76b316393bced
#
_cell.length_a   1.000
_cell.length_b   1.000
_cell.length_c   1.000
_cell.angle_alpha   90.00
_cell.angle_beta   90.00
_cell.angle_gamma   90.00
#
_symmetry.space_group_name_H-M   'P 1'
#
loop_
_entity.id
_entity.type
_entity.pdbx_description
1 polymer ?
#
loop_
_entity_poly.entity_id
_entity_poly.type
_entity_poly.pdbx_seq_one_letter_code
_entity_poly.pdbx_strand_id
1 'polypeptide(L)'
;GADAPGVLAVEREAGADGAGRGAVALRSPDGAVARAEVVTGDDPRVAVEVSCGEVLDEVVLRSYCIGAAHMALGWVTSEGLAVDDEGRVHDLTIRSFGILRAVDMPPVEVALARAASGPPVNGSDAVFAAVAAAAWLAQGAPPAWPTGVRLR
;
A
#
# COMPACT_ATOMS: atom_id res chain seq x y z
N GLY A 1 7.83 -21.24 -11.24
CA GLY A 1 7.43 -22.05 -10.10
C GLY A 1 6.61 -21.24 -9.11
N ALA A 2 6.05 -21.90 -8.10
CA ALA A 2 5.16 -21.27 -7.09
C ALA A 2 5.84 -20.18 -6.23
N ASP A 3 7.15 -20.06 -6.28
CA ASP A 3 7.95 -19.13 -5.47
C ASP A 3 8.47 -17.91 -6.25
N ALA A 4 8.04 -17.73 -7.49
CA ALA A 4 8.44 -16.56 -8.27
C ALA A 4 7.79 -15.28 -7.70
N PRO A 5 8.51 -14.11 -7.72
CA PRO A 5 7.91 -12.85 -7.35
C PRO A 5 6.79 -12.47 -8.31
N GLY A 6 5.77 -11.78 -7.81
CA GLY A 6 4.65 -11.33 -8.62
C GLY A 6 3.33 -11.28 -7.89
N VAL A 7 2.29 -10.95 -8.63
CA VAL A 7 0.92 -10.89 -8.13
C VAL A 7 0.36 -12.30 -8.00
N LEU A 8 -0.15 -12.63 -6.81
CA LEU A 8 -0.73 -13.94 -6.47
C LEU A 8 -2.26 -13.94 -6.58
N ALA A 9 -2.92 -12.83 -6.19
CA ALA A 9 -4.36 -12.67 -6.28
C ALA A 9 -4.75 -11.19 -6.38
N VAL A 10 -5.85 -10.91 -7.07
CA VAL A 10 -6.44 -9.58 -7.21
C VAL A 10 -7.95 -9.70 -7.09
N GLU A 11 -8.55 -8.87 -6.23
CA GLU A 11 -10.00 -8.73 -6.09
C GLU A 11 -10.35 -7.24 -6.11
N ARG A 12 -11.46 -6.91 -6.75
CA ARG A 12 -11.98 -5.54 -6.80
C ARG A 12 -13.50 -5.57 -6.72
N GLU A 13 -14.04 -4.71 -5.88
CA GLU A 13 -15.47 -4.44 -5.78
C GLU A 13 -15.69 -2.92 -5.90
N ALA A 14 -16.58 -2.53 -6.80
CA ALA A 14 -17.07 -1.17 -6.86
C ALA A 14 -18.29 -1.05 -5.94
N GLY A 15 -18.20 -0.16 -4.98
CA GLY A 15 -19.33 0.20 -4.11
C GLY A 15 -20.18 1.32 -4.73
N ALA A 16 -21.34 1.56 -4.14
CA ALA A 16 -22.15 2.73 -4.43
C ALA A 16 -21.46 4.01 -3.91
N ASP A 17 -21.76 5.15 -4.54
CA ASP A 17 -21.34 6.50 -4.08
C ASP A 17 -19.81 6.72 -3.94
N GLY A 18 -19.01 6.07 -4.78
CA GLY A 18 -17.56 6.25 -4.79
C GLY A 18 -16.81 5.44 -3.73
N ALA A 19 -17.51 4.66 -2.91
CA ALA A 19 -16.89 3.65 -2.09
C ALA A 19 -16.38 2.50 -2.96
N GLY A 20 -15.23 1.94 -2.62
CA GLY A 20 -14.66 0.81 -3.34
C GLY A 20 -13.82 -0.06 -2.44
N ARG A 21 -13.61 -1.29 -2.86
CA ARG A 21 -12.74 -2.25 -2.21
C ARG A 21 -11.76 -2.82 -3.22
N GLY A 22 -10.48 -2.81 -2.86
CA GLY A 22 -9.43 -3.49 -3.59
C GLY A 22 -8.68 -4.43 -2.66
N ALA A 23 -8.39 -5.63 -3.12
CA ALA A 23 -7.52 -6.55 -2.39
C ALA A 23 -6.50 -7.17 -3.33
N VAL A 24 -5.24 -7.22 -2.87
CA VAL A 24 -4.12 -7.74 -3.63
C VAL A 24 -3.25 -8.60 -2.73
N ALA A 25 -2.88 -9.77 -3.23
CA ALA A 25 -1.83 -10.58 -2.65
C ALA A 25 -0.66 -10.67 -3.63
N LEU A 26 0.56 -10.50 -3.14
CA LEU A 26 1.76 -10.60 -3.95
C LEU A 26 2.95 -11.15 -3.16
N ARG A 27 3.98 -11.57 -3.91
CA ARG A 27 5.28 -12.00 -3.40
C ARG A 27 6.36 -11.04 -3.87
N SER A 28 7.18 -10.55 -2.94
CA SER A 28 8.36 -9.73 -3.25
C SER A 28 9.51 -10.58 -3.83
N PRO A 29 10.51 -9.95 -4.46
CA PRO A 29 11.72 -10.64 -4.92
C PRO A 29 12.45 -11.43 -3.83
N ASP A 30 12.45 -10.93 -2.60
CA ASP A 30 13.07 -11.57 -1.43
C ASP A 30 12.24 -12.70 -0.82
N GLY A 31 11.04 -12.95 -1.38
CA GLY A 31 10.17 -14.05 -0.98
C GLY A 31 9.13 -13.71 0.08
N ALA A 32 9.09 -12.49 0.61
CA ALA A 32 8.01 -12.07 1.48
C ALA A 32 6.67 -12.06 0.73
N VAL A 33 5.61 -12.46 1.40
CA VAL A 33 4.24 -12.42 0.87
C VAL A 33 3.43 -11.44 1.68
N ALA A 34 2.72 -10.54 1.00
CA ALA A 34 1.74 -9.67 1.63
C ALA A 34 0.38 -9.77 0.93
N ARG A 35 -0.67 -9.74 1.72
CA ARG A 35 -2.03 -9.47 1.27
C ARG A 35 -2.47 -8.16 1.88
N ALA A 36 -3.00 -7.27 1.06
CA ALA A 36 -3.59 -6.01 1.51
C ALA A 36 -5.03 -5.89 1.01
N GLU A 37 -5.88 -5.35 1.85
CA GLU A 37 -7.21 -4.92 1.52
C GLU A 37 -7.34 -3.43 1.85
N VAL A 38 -7.84 -2.64 0.91
CA VAL A 38 -8.13 -1.22 1.09
C VAL A 38 -9.61 -0.99 0.78
N VAL A 39 -10.29 -0.34 1.72
CA VAL A 39 -11.67 0.12 1.58
C VAL A 39 -11.67 1.64 1.59
N THR A 40 -12.39 2.25 0.65
CA THR A 40 -12.59 3.70 0.53
C THR A 40 -14.04 4.09 0.85
N GLY A 41 -14.32 5.37 1.04
CA GLY A 41 -15.65 5.87 1.35
C GLY A 41 -15.77 6.37 2.79
N ASP A 42 -16.95 6.23 3.39
CA ASP A 42 -17.26 6.82 4.70
C ASP A 42 -16.52 6.18 5.88
N ASP A 43 -16.15 4.90 5.75
CA ASP A 43 -15.38 4.15 6.76
C ASP A 43 -14.11 3.54 6.15
N PRO A 44 -13.12 4.39 5.79
CA PRO A 44 -11.93 3.94 5.11
C PRO A 44 -11.02 3.15 6.05
N ARG A 45 -10.48 2.03 5.57
CA ARG A 45 -9.55 1.19 6.34
C ARG A 45 -8.59 0.44 5.46
N VAL A 46 -7.50 0.03 6.06
CA VAL A 46 -6.48 -0.83 5.45
C VAL A 46 -6.26 -2.04 6.33
N ALA A 47 -6.33 -3.23 5.76
CA ALA A 47 -5.94 -4.47 6.42
C ALA A 47 -4.76 -5.10 5.67
N VAL A 48 -3.75 -5.52 6.41
CA VAL A 48 -2.54 -6.13 5.87
C VAL A 48 -2.27 -7.45 6.59
N GLU A 49 -2.00 -8.49 5.84
CA GLU A 49 -1.40 -9.73 6.35
C GLU A 49 -0.04 -9.92 5.68
N VAL A 50 1.00 -10.18 6.47
CA VAL A 50 2.37 -10.36 5.98
C VAL A 50 3.01 -11.64 6.50
N SER A 51 3.73 -12.32 5.60
CA SER A 51 4.60 -13.46 5.87
C SER A 51 6.00 -13.14 5.35
N CYS A 52 6.98 -13.07 6.25
CA CYS A 52 8.35 -12.67 5.93
C CYS A 52 9.42 -13.55 6.62
N GLY A 53 9.14 -14.85 6.76
CA GLY A 53 10.01 -15.77 7.49
C GLY A 53 9.92 -15.60 8.99
N GLU A 54 10.99 -15.93 9.72
CA GLU A 54 11.07 -15.76 11.17
C GLU A 54 10.90 -14.30 11.57
N VAL A 55 9.97 -14.03 12.50
CA VAL A 55 9.73 -12.70 13.03
C VAL A 55 10.67 -12.46 14.22
N LEU A 56 11.65 -11.58 14.03
CA LEU A 56 12.64 -11.25 15.06
C LEU A 56 12.07 -10.35 16.16
N ASP A 57 11.20 -9.41 15.78
CA ASP A 57 10.50 -8.50 16.70
C ASP A 57 9.16 -8.09 16.06
N GLU A 58 8.05 -8.49 16.69
CA GLU A 58 6.71 -8.20 16.19
C GLU A 58 6.35 -6.72 16.21
N VAL A 59 6.80 -5.98 17.23
CA VAL A 59 6.48 -4.54 17.36
C VAL A 59 7.16 -3.76 16.25
N VAL A 60 8.43 -4.05 16.01
CA VAL A 60 9.21 -3.42 14.94
C VAL A 60 8.64 -3.78 13.58
N LEU A 61 8.32 -5.06 13.33
CA LEU A 61 7.73 -5.49 12.05
C LEU A 61 6.39 -4.81 11.78
N ARG A 62 5.50 -4.74 12.78
CA ARG A 62 4.22 -4.03 12.65
C ARG A 62 4.42 -2.54 12.32
N SER A 63 5.38 -1.90 12.98
CA SER A 63 5.73 -0.50 12.71
C SER A 63 6.20 -0.29 11.26
N TYR A 64 7.06 -1.17 10.75
CA TYR A 64 7.49 -1.13 9.34
C TYR A 64 6.33 -1.35 8.37
N CYS A 65 5.42 -2.28 8.66
CA CYS A 65 4.23 -2.51 7.83
C CYS A 65 3.30 -1.30 7.79
N ILE A 66 3.08 -0.64 8.94
CA ILE A 66 2.28 0.60 9.01
C ILE A 66 2.95 1.72 8.22
N GLY A 67 4.28 1.88 8.35
CA GLY A 67 5.05 2.85 7.58
C GLY A 67 5.00 2.59 6.07
N ALA A 68 5.12 1.33 5.66
CA ALA A 68 5.00 0.92 4.26
C ALA A 68 3.60 1.21 3.70
N ALA A 69 2.54 0.93 4.46
CA ALA A 69 1.17 1.26 4.09
C ALA A 69 0.96 2.77 3.96
N HIS A 70 1.50 3.56 4.89
CA HIS A 70 1.44 5.02 4.83
C HIS A 70 2.10 5.57 3.55
N MET A 71 3.32 5.14 3.25
CA MET A 71 4.02 5.54 2.04
C MET A 71 3.27 5.11 0.77
N ALA A 72 2.73 3.90 0.74
CA ALA A 72 1.96 3.38 -0.38
C ALA A 72 0.72 4.23 -0.66
N LEU A 73 -0.04 4.57 0.38
CA LEU A 73 -1.23 5.41 0.25
C LEU A 73 -0.86 6.82 -0.23
N GLY A 74 0.18 7.44 0.34
CA GLY A 74 0.67 8.74 -0.10
C GLY A 74 1.07 8.72 -1.56
N TRP A 75 1.83 7.73 -1.98
CA TRP A 75 2.27 7.58 -3.36
C TRP A 75 1.12 7.43 -4.36
N VAL A 76 0.08 6.66 -4.01
CA VAL A 76 -1.10 6.46 -4.88
C VAL A 76 -1.96 7.71 -4.94
N THR A 77 -2.16 8.41 -3.80
CA THR A 77 -3.23 9.40 -3.67
C THR A 77 -2.79 10.84 -3.87
N SER A 78 -1.57 11.20 -3.42
CA SER A 78 -1.23 12.63 -3.26
C SER A 78 0.20 13.01 -3.61
N GLU A 79 1.16 12.07 -3.55
CA GLU A 79 2.56 12.39 -3.79
C GLU A 79 2.86 12.55 -5.27
N GLY A 80 3.42 13.69 -5.65
CA GLY A 80 3.78 13.97 -7.03
C GLY A 80 4.72 15.13 -7.20
N LEU A 81 5.42 15.15 -8.32
CA LEU A 81 6.28 16.25 -8.73
C LEU A 81 5.55 17.12 -9.74
N ALA A 82 5.59 18.45 -9.55
CA ALA A 82 5.18 19.40 -10.57
C ALA A 82 6.35 19.58 -11.55
N VAL A 83 6.11 19.28 -12.82
CA VAL A 83 7.10 19.42 -13.90
C VAL A 83 6.50 20.32 -14.97
N ASP A 84 7.25 21.35 -15.41
CA ASP A 84 6.82 22.23 -16.48
C ASP A 84 7.06 21.60 -17.88
N ASP A 85 6.62 22.31 -18.93
CA ASP A 85 6.74 21.84 -20.32
C ASP A 85 8.21 21.74 -20.78
N GLU A 86 9.15 22.43 -20.10
CA GLU A 86 10.58 22.36 -20.34
C GLU A 86 11.28 21.25 -19.52
N GLY A 87 10.52 20.46 -18.73
CA GLY A 87 11.03 19.36 -17.93
C GLY A 87 11.69 19.80 -16.59
N ARG A 88 11.48 21.06 -16.16
CA ARG A 88 11.99 21.53 -14.88
C ARG A 88 11.04 21.15 -13.76
N VAL A 89 11.62 20.65 -12.66
CA VAL A 89 10.88 20.26 -11.48
C VAL A 89 10.70 21.46 -10.57
N HIS A 90 9.47 21.71 -10.16
CA HIS A 90 9.08 22.79 -9.25
C HIS A 90 8.65 22.24 -7.89
N ASP A 91 8.64 23.11 -6.88
CA ASP A 91 8.08 22.81 -5.56
C ASP A 91 8.62 21.56 -4.87
N LEU A 92 9.94 21.44 -4.78
CA LEU A 92 10.63 20.33 -4.10
C LEU A 92 10.56 20.41 -2.55
N THR A 93 9.48 20.97 -2.01
CA THR A 93 9.27 20.98 -0.56
C THR A 93 8.36 19.82 -0.14
N ILE A 94 8.52 19.34 1.08
CA ILE A 94 7.65 18.28 1.64
C ILE A 94 6.16 18.64 1.51
N ARG A 95 5.80 19.92 1.64
CA ARG A 95 4.40 20.38 1.55
C ARG A 95 3.85 20.29 0.14
N SER A 96 4.64 20.68 -0.85
CA SER A 96 4.21 20.66 -2.25
C SER A 96 4.28 19.26 -2.86
N PHE A 97 5.17 18.41 -2.35
CA PHE A 97 5.24 17.00 -2.77
C PHE A 97 3.98 16.20 -2.41
N GLY A 98 3.24 16.63 -1.39
CA GLY A 98 1.95 16.03 -1.06
C GLY A 98 2.01 14.79 -0.18
N ILE A 99 3.03 14.67 0.70
CA ILE A 99 3.10 13.57 1.67
C ILE A 99 1.81 13.49 2.48
N LEU A 100 1.24 12.31 2.56
CA LEU A 100 0.04 12.04 3.34
C LEU A 100 0.30 12.33 4.82
N ARG A 101 -0.53 13.18 5.43
CA ARG A 101 -0.38 13.51 6.86
C ARG A 101 -0.90 12.34 7.72
N ALA A 102 -0.27 12.11 8.86
CA ALA A 102 -0.69 11.07 9.80
C ALA A 102 -2.18 11.19 10.22
N VAL A 103 -2.70 12.42 10.32
CA VAL A 103 -4.10 12.70 10.66
C VAL A 103 -5.08 12.32 9.54
N ASP A 104 -4.61 12.22 8.31
CA ASP A 104 -5.41 11.82 7.13
C ASP A 104 -5.27 10.32 6.82
N MET A 105 -4.44 9.61 7.59
CA MET A 105 -4.23 8.17 7.44
C MET A 105 -5.47 7.40 7.94
N PRO A 106 -6.04 6.50 7.13
CA PRO A 106 -7.06 5.58 7.63
C PRO A 106 -6.46 4.60 8.65
N PRO A 107 -7.28 3.98 9.50
CA PRO A 107 -6.83 2.89 10.37
C PRO A 107 -6.14 1.78 9.57
N VAL A 108 -5.00 1.31 10.07
CA VAL A 108 -4.24 0.20 9.48
C VAL A 108 -4.15 -0.94 10.47
N GLU A 109 -4.72 -2.08 10.10
CA GLU A 109 -4.60 -3.33 10.84
C GLU A 109 -3.53 -4.20 10.21
N VAL A 110 -2.60 -4.70 11.02
CA VAL A 110 -1.52 -5.57 10.55
C VAL A 110 -1.63 -6.93 11.25
N ALA A 111 -1.81 -7.98 10.47
CA ALA A 111 -1.72 -9.37 10.90
C ALA A 111 -0.39 -9.99 10.45
N LEU A 112 0.28 -10.70 11.36
CA LEU A 112 1.47 -11.47 11.06
C LEU A 112 1.07 -12.93 10.84
N ALA A 113 1.44 -13.50 9.69
CA ALA A 113 1.14 -14.89 9.39
C ALA A 113 1.90 -15.82 10.33
N ARG A 114 1.20 -16.74 11.01
CA ARG A 114 1.73 -17.57 12.08
C ARG A 114 2.70 -18.68 11.65
N ALA A 115 2.79 -18.98 10.37
CA ALA A 115 3.48 -20.15 9.85
C ALA A 115 4.60 -19.83 8.85
N ALA A 116 5.20 -18.66 8.95
CA ALA A 116 6.36 -18.36 8.10
C ALA A 116 7.58 -19.14 8.62
N SER A 117 7.95 -20.19 7.92
CA SER A 117 9.22 -20.91 8.13
C SER A 117 10.28 -20.35 7.19
N GLY A 118 11.52 -20.27 7.67
CA GLY A 118 12.66 -19.80 6.88
C GLY A 118 13.32 -18.56 7.49
N PRO A 119 14.44 -18.12 6.91
CA PRO A 119 15.15 -16.95 7.39
C PRO A 119 14.29 -15.69 7.31
N PRO A 120 14.53 -14.70 8.16
CA PRO A 120 13.84 -13.42 8.11
C PRO A 120 14.15 -12.70 6.79
N VAL A 121 13.13 -12.15 6.13
CA VAL A 121 13.25 -11.33 4.94
C VAL A 121 12.48 -10.02 5.10
N ASN A 122 12.79 -9.01 4.30
CA ASN A 122 12.09 -7.72 4.35
C ASN A 122 10.63 -7.87 3.91
N GLY A 123 9.69 -7.62 4.81
CA GLY A 123 8.25 -7.63 4.52
C GLY A 123 7.70 -6.30 4.00
N SER A 124 8.41 -5.18 4.21
CA SER A 124 7.91 -3.84 3.89
C SER A 124 7.64 -3.64 2.40
N ASP A 125 8.49 -4.20 1.54
CA ASP A 125 8.37 -4.05 0.08
C ASP A 125 7.11 -4.74 -0.44
N ALA A 126 6.84 -5.95 0.07
CA ALA A 126 5.61 -6.66 -0.25
C ALA A 126 4.37 -5.91 0.24
N VAL A 127 4.41 -5.36 1.47
CA VAL A 127 3.32 -4.57 2.04
C VAL A 127 3.08 -3.30 1.24
N PHE A 128 4.16 -2.55 0.92
CA PHE A 128 4.05 -1.33 0.10
C PHE A 128 3.36 -1.63 -1.23
N ALA A 129 3.84 -2.60 -1.97
CA ALA A 129 3.30 -2.94 -3.29
C ALA A 129 1.85 -3.45 -3.22
N ALA A 130 1.52 -4.29 -2.22
CA ALA A 130 0.17 -4.80 -2.04
C ALA A 130 -0.83 -3.69 -1.68
N VAL A 131 -0.46 -2.78 -0.76
CA VAL A 131 -1.32 -1.65 -0.35
C VAL A 131 -1.48 -0.66 -1.50
N ALA A 132 -0.40 -0.32 -2.22
CA ALA A 132 -0.49 0.58 -3.36
C ALA A 132 -1.44 0.06 -4.44
N ALA A 133 -1.30 -1.21 -4.82
CA ALA A 133 -2.16 -1.83 -5.81
C ALA A 133 -3.62 -1.93 -5.32
N ALA A 134 -3.85 -2.34 -4.07
CA ALA A 134 -5.18 -2.43 -3.48
C ALA A 134 -5.86 -1.06 -3.40
N ALA A 135 -5.14 0.00 -3.01
CA ALA A 135 -5.66 1.36 -2.96
C ALA A 135 -6.03 1.89 -4.35
N TRP A 136 -5.20 1.65 -5.35
CA TRP A 136 -5.48 2.01 -6.73
C TRP A 136 -6.72 1.30 -7.27
N LEU A 137 -6.86 0.01 -7.02
CA LEU A 137 -8.03 -0.78 -7.40
C LEU A 137 -9.31 -0.30 -6.71
N ALA A 138 -9.24 -0.01 -5.40
CA ALA A 138 -10.38 0.51 -4.63
C ALA A 138 -10.91 1.84 -5.19
N GLN A 139 -10.05 2.64 -5.82
CA GLN A 139 -10.41 3.90 -6.47
C GLN A 139 -10.85 3.74 -7.93
N GLY A 140 -11.05 2.53 -8.40
CA GLY A 140 -11.51 2.28 -9.76
C GLY A 140 -10.39 2.15 -10.80
N ALA A 141 -9.14 2.00 -10.36
CA ALA A 141 -7.96 1.89 -11.22
C ALA A 141 -7.82 3.06 -12.23
N PRO A 142 -7.83 4.32 -11.78
CA PRO A 142 -7.75 5.46 -12.68
C PRO A 142 -6.41 5.46 -13.45
N PRO A 143 -6.38 6.02 -14.68
CA PRO A 143 -5.18 6.00 -15.52
C PRO A 143 -4.10 6.98 -15.05
N ALA A 144 -4.47 7.99 -14.25
CA ALA A 144 -3.55 9.01 -13.74
C ALA A 144 -3.03 8.63 -12.35
N TRP A 145 -1.79 8.97 -12.09
CA TRP A 145 -1.10 8.77 -10.82
C TRP A 145 -0.27 10.01 -10.45
N PRO A 146 -0.34 10.58 -9.26
CA PRO A 146 -1.26 10.23 -8.17
C PRO A 146 -2.72 10.46 -8.56
N THR A 147 -3.61 9.72 -7.91
CA THR A 147 -5.03 9.73 -8.25
C THR A 147 -5.74 11.04 -7.85
N GLY A 148 -5.18 11.78 -6.90
CA GLY A 148 -5.80 12.97 -6.32
C GLY A 148 -7.02 12.68 -5.44
N VAL A 149 -7.40 11.43 -5.30
CA VAL A 149 -8.58 11.00 -4.55
C VAL A 149 -8.21 10.72 -3.10
N ARG A 150 -8.84 11.43 -2.17
CA ARG A 150 -8.70 11.12 -0.74
C ARG A 150 -9.43 9.82 -0.43
N LEU A 151 -8.89 9.04 0.52
CA LEU A 151 -9.53 7.79 0.95
C LEU A 151 -10.78 8.04 1.82
N ARG A 152 -10.90 9.27 2.32
CA ARG A 152 -12.06 9.77 3.09
C ARG A 152 -12.96 10.62 2.20
#